data_c9ff97373eef6469f00db3d5e5f07d1a
#
_entry.id   c9ff97373eef6469f00db3d5e5f07d1a
#
_cell.length_a   1.000
_cell.length_b   1.000
_cell.length_c   1.000
_cell.angle_alpha   90.00
_cell.angle_beta   90.00
_cell.angle_gamma   90.00
#
_symmetry.space_group_name_H-M   'P 1'
#
loop_
_entity.id
_entity.type
_entity.pdbx_description
1 polymer ?
#
loop_
_entity_poly.entity_id
_entity_poly.type
_entity_poly.pdbx_seq_one_letter_code
_entity_poly.pdbx_strand_id
1 'polypeptide(L)'
;MAEFTSAEKVNIGYENEYSTDAMTGGPDKRRQLYYQLIRSMKKVESVDIIVSFLMESGVRMLLKELEHTLKRGAKIRILTGNYLGITQPSALYLIKRKLGDRVDLRFYCEKGRSFHPKSYIFHYTDYSELYIGSSNI
;
A
#
# COMPACT_ATOMS: atom_id res chain seq x y z
N MET A 1 -19.76 -14.54 5.95
CA MET A 1 -18.45 -13.90 5.71
C MET A 1 -18.72 -12.54 5.09
N ALA A 2 -18.43 -11.45 5.79
CA ALA A 2 -18.62 -10.12 5.21
C ALA A 2 -17.56 -9.93 4.11
N GLU A 3 -17.99 -9.72 2.87
CA GLU A 3 -17.11 -9.30 1.79
C GLU A 3 -16.75 -7.85 2.04
N PHE A 4 -15.50 -7.61 2.47
CA PHE A 4 -14.96 -6.26 2.51
C PHE A 4 -14.68 -5.83 1.07
N THR A 5 -15.63 -5.12 0.46
CA THR A 5 -15.51 -4.61 -0.91
C THR A 5 -14.78 -3.28 -1.00
N SER A 6 -14.38 -2.71 0.13
CA SER A 6 -13.70 -1.42 0.22
C SER A 6 -12.52 -1.45 1.18
N ALA A 7 -11.52 -0.60 0.95
CA ALA A 7 -10.45 -0.36 1.91
C ALA A 7 -11.00 0.51 3.05
N GLU A 8 -10.70 0.12 4.29
CA GLU A 8 -11.03 0.89 5.47
C GLU A 8 -9.81 1.66 5.97
N LYS A 9 -10.03 2.91 6.35
CA LYS A 9 -9.02 3.74 7.00
C LYS A 9 -9.24 3.70 8.51
N VAL A 10 -8.22 3.25 9.24
CA VAL A 10 -8.20 3.31 10.70
C VAL A 10 -7.17 4.38 11.09
N ASN A 11 -7.64 5.49 11.66
CA ASN A 11 -6.78 6.52 12.22
C ASN A 11 -6.67 6.30 13.73
N ILE A 12 -5.48 5.91 14.20
CA ILE A 12 -5.20 5.72 15.63
C ILE A 12 -4.49 6.98 16.13
N GLY A 13 -5.23 8.06 16.28
CA GLY A 13 -4.72 9.28 16.92
C GLY A 13 -5.02 9.30 18.42
N TYR A 14 -4.14 9.89 19.18
CA TYR A 14 -4.42 10.27 20.58
C TYR A 14 -5.56 11.29 20.58
N GLU A 15 -6.67 10.95 21.20
CA GLU A 15 -7.96 11.66 21.31
C GLU A 15 -9.03 11.20 20.32
N ASN A 16 -9.74 10.14 20.72
CA ASN A 16 -11.19 9.84 20.56
C ASN A 16 -11.89 10.07 19.22
N GLU A 17 -11.24 10.20 18.08
CA GLU A 17 -11.91 10.13 16.79
C GLU A 17 -11.38 8.99 15.94
N TYR A 18 -11.95 7.82 16.13
CA TYR A 18 -11.84 6.74 15.14
C TYR A 18 -12.68 7.13 13.93
N SER A 19 -12.07 7.70 12.92
CA SER A 19 -12.72 7.85 11.62
C SER A 19 -12.53 6.56 10.83
N THR A 20 -13.55 5.74 10.77
CA THR A 20 -13.62 4.61 9.82
C THR A 20 -14.34 5.09 8.57
N ASP A 21 -13.60 5.59 7.59
CA ASP A 21 -14.17 5.96 6.30
C ASP A 21 -14.03 4.79 5.31
N ALA A 22 -15.15 4.23 4.88
CA ALA A 22 -15.15 3.22 3.84
C ALA A 22 -14.71 3.82 2.50
N MET A 23 -13.66 3.25 1.90
CA MET A 23 -13.18 3.61 0.58
C MET A 23 -13.95 2.83 -0.47
N THR A 24 -14.65 3.52 -1.35
CA THR A 24 -15.42 2.92 -2.43
C THR A 24 -14.81 3.26 -3.79
N GLY A 25 -15.06 2.43 -4.79
CA GLY A 25 -14.67 2.71 -6.18
C GLY A 25 -15.58 3.72 -6.91
N GLY A 26 -16.42 4.46 -6.18
CA GLY A 26 -17.36 5.44 -6.74
C GLY A 26 -16.68 6.69 -7.32
N PRO A 27 -17.46 7.65 -7.88
CA PRO A 27 -16.92 8.83 -8.55
C PRO A 27 -16.27 9.86 -7.60
N ASP A 28 -16.55 9.80 -6.31
CA ASP A 28 -15.91 10.70 -5.33
C ASP A 28 -14.45 10.28 -5.09
N LYS A 29 -13.52 11.05 -5.63
CA LYS A 29 -12.07 10.82 -5.49
C LYS A 29 -11.60 10.74 -4.04
N ARG A 30 -12.25 11.44 -3.13
CA ARG A 30 -11.91 11.41 -1.69
C ARG A 30 -12.15 10.03 -1.08
N ARG A 31 -13.02 9.22 -1.70
CA ARG A 31 -13.35 7.86 -1.26
C ARG A 31 -12.65 6.78 -2.08
N GLN A 32 -11.78 7.13 -3.02
CA GLN A 32 -11.00 6.18 -3.79
C GLN A 32 -9.64 5.94 -3.11
N LEU A 33 -9.29 4.69 -2.90
CA LEU A 33 -8.05 4.30 -2.22
C LEU A 33 -6.81 4.96 -2.84
N TYR A 34 -6.69 4.98 -4.16
CA TYR A 34 -5.56 5.59 -4.87
C TYR A 34 -5.27 7.03 -4.39
N TYR A 35 -6.28 7.88 -4.35
CA TYR A 35 -6.10 9.28 -3.93
C TYR A 35 -5.77 9.41 -2.44
N GLN A 36 -6.28 8.49 -1.61
CA GLN A 36 -5.94 8.47 -0.20
C GLN A 36 -4.49 8.03 0.03
N LEU A 37 -4.01 7.01 -0.69
CA LEU A 37 -2.62 6.59 -0.61
C LEU A 37 -1.67 7.73 -1.00
N ILE A 38 -1.95 8.43 -2.11
CA ILE A 38 -1.16 9.59 -2.55
C ILE A 38 -1.17 10.70 -1.50
N ARG A 39 -2.32 10.99 -0.91
CA ARG A 39 -2.44 11.99 0.15
C ARG A 39 -1.60 11.62 1.37
N SER A 40 -1.68 10.37 1.80
CA SER A 40 -0.95 9.86 2.98
C SER A 40 0.56 9.87 2.76
N MET A 41 1.02 9.69 1.54
CA MET A 41 2.46 9.72 1.21
C MET A 41 3.11 11.09 1.38
N LYS A 42 2.35 12.20 1.40
CA LYS A 42 2.91 13.57 1.29
C LYS A 42 3.83 13.98 2.44
N LYS A 43 3.57 13.53 3.67
CA LYS A 43 4.32 13.94 4.87
C LYS A 43 4.79 12.75 5.72
N VAL A 44 4.79 11.57 5.15
CA VAL A 44 5.11 10.34 5.85
C VAL A 44 6.61 10.20 6.09
N GLU A 45 6.99 9.58 7.21
CA GLU A 45 8.37 9.19 7.53
C GLU A 45 8.71 7.80 6.99
N SER A 46 7.73 6.88 7.03
CA SER A 46 7.88 5.56 6.40
C SER A 46 6.55 4.99 5.95
N VAL A 47 6.61 4.13 4.95
CA VAL A 47 5.46 3.44 4.35
C VAL A 47 5.71 1.94 4.34
N ASP A 48 4.75 1.17 4.83
CA ASP A 48 4.71 -0.28 4.68
C ASP A 48 3.55 -0.67 3.77
N ILE A 49 3.86 -1.36 2.69
CA ILE A 49 2.89 -1.91 1.76
C ILE A 49 2.96 -3.43 1.84
N ILE A 50 1.85 -4.05 2.25
CA ILE A 50 1.75 -5.50 2.40
C ILE A 50 0.58 -5.96 1.55
N VAL A 51 0.87 -6.58 0.41
CA VAL A 51 -0.14 -6.96 -0.58
C VAL A 51 0.06 -8.37 -1.10
N SER A 52 -1.03 -9.03 -1.44
CA SER A 52 -1.00 -10.43 -1.91
C SER A 52 -0.29 -10.59 -3.24
N PHE A 53 -0.41 -9.60 -4.11
CA PHE A 53 0.23 -9.57 -5.41
C PHE A 53 0.43 -8.13 -5.92
N LEU A 54 1.34 -8.01 -6.88
CA LEU A 54 1.67 -6.77 -7.58
C LEU A 54 1.39 -6.91 -9.08
N MET A 55 0.71 -5.92 -9.65
CA MET A 55 0.52 -5.76 -11.08
C MET A 55 1.35 -4.58 -11.58
N GLU A 56 1.91 -4.69 -12.77
CA GLU A 56 2.73 -3.62 -13.35
C GLU A 56 1.95 -2.31 -13.50
N SER A 57 0.66 -2.40 -13.87
CA SER A 57 -0.21 -1.23 -13.99
C SER A 57 -0.38 -0.47 -12.68
N GLY A 58 -0.59 -1.20 -11.59
CA GLY A 58 -0.74 -0.60 -10.25
C GLY A 58 0.56 0.05 -9.78
N VAL A 59 1.70 -0.63 -9.98
CA VAL A 59 3.02 -0.06 -9.67
C VAL A 59 3.25 1.22 -10.46
N ARG A 60 2.95 1.24 -11.76
CA ARG A 60 3.08 2.44 -12.61
C ARG A 60 2.26 3.63 -12.10
N MET A 61 1.05 3.38 -11.60
CA MET A 61 0.20 4.43 -11.03
C MET A 61 0.81 5.08 -9.78
N LEU A 62 1.49 4.31 -8.94
CA LEU A 62 2.08 4.82 -7.69
C LEU A 62 3.53 5.26 -7.82
N LEU A 63 4.22 4.88 -8.89
CA LEU A 63 5.67 5.03 -9.04
C LEU A 63 6.16 6.45 -8.77
N LYS A 64 5.51 7.45 -9.34
CA LYS A 64 5.87 8.86 -9.18
C LYS A 64 5.82 9.30 -7.71
N GLU A 65 4.78 8.92 -7.00
CA GLU A 65 4.62 9.29 -5.60
C GLU A 65 5.58 8.52 -4.69
N LEU A 66 5.87 7.25 -5.00
CA LEU A 66 6.92 6.48 -4.31
C LEU A 66 8.30 7.13 -4.50
N GLU A 67 8.63 7.57 -5.72
CA GLU A 67 9.88 8.32 -5.98
C GLU A 67 9.95 9.63 -5.19
N HIS A 68 8.88 10.41 -5.17
CA HIS A 68 8.82 11.65 -4.41
C HIS A 68 8.96 11.42 -2.90
N THR A 69 8.33 10.37 -2.40
CA THR A 69 8.39 9.97 -0.99
C THR A 69 9.82 9.60 -0.60
N LEU A 70 10.51 8.81 -1.41
CA LEU A 70 11.93 8.47 -1.20
C LEU A 70 12.85 9.70 -1.29
N LYS A 71 12.59 10.63 -2.21
CA LYS A 71 13.38 11.88 -2.36
C LYS A 71 13.27 12.77 -1.12
N ARG A 72 12.16 12.72 -0.40
CA ARG A 72 11.99 13.43 0.87
C ARG A 72 12.67 12.75 2.06
N GLY A 73 13.30 11.59 1.85
CA GLY A 73 14.01 10.84 2.88
C GLY A 73 13.16 9.81 3.62
N ALA A 74 11.90 9.61 3.23
CA ALA A 74 11.05 8.58 3.82
C ALA A 74 11.53 7.17 3.43
N LYS A 75 11.26 6.19 4.29
CA LYS A 75 11.57 4.78 4.06
C LYS A 75 10.36 4.07 3.47
N ILE A 76 10.58 3.18 2.51
CA ILE A 76 9.51 2.36 1.92
C ILE A 76 9.88 0.88 2.01
N ARG A 77 8.97 0.09 2.57
CA ARG A 77 9.05 -1.37 2.61
C ARG A 77 7.85 -1.94 1.87
N ILE A 78 8.08 -2.91 1.02
CA ILE A 78 7.03 -3.60 0.27
C ILE A 78 7.20 -5.10 0.50
N LEU A 79 6.18 -5.74 1.07
CA LEU A 79 6.07 -7.18 1.17
C LEU A 79 4.94 -7.65 0.26
N THR A 80 5.27 -8.50 -0.68
CA THR A 80 4.29 -9.12 -1.57
C THR A 80 4.52 -10.61 -1.68
N GLY A 81 3.58 -11.32 -2.27
CA GLY A 81 3.67 -12.75 -2.52
C GLY A 81 3.27 -13.10 -3.96
N ASN A 82 3.04 -14.37 -4.20
CA ASN A 82 2.53 -14.85 -5.48
C ASN A 82 1.19 -15.58 -5.30
N TYR A 83 0.24 -14.89 -4.69
CA TYR A 83 -1.10 -15.44 -4.50
C TYR A 83 -1.71 -15.80 -5.85
N LEU A 84 -2.11 -17.06 -6.02
CA LEU A 84 -2.65 -17.62 -7.26
C LEU A 84 -1.78 -17.39 -8.51
N GLY A 85 -0.49 -17.15 -8.37
CA GLY A 85 0.40 -16.89 -9.50
C GLY A 85 0.19 -15.54 -10.18
N ILE A 86 -0.44 -14.56 -9.52
CA ILE A 86 -0.89 -13.30 -10.14
C ILE A 86 0.22 -12.24 -10.18
N THR A 87 1.16 -12.24 -9.22
CA THR A 87 2.23 -11.24 -9.22
C THR A 87 3.01 -11.25 -10.53
N GLN A 88 3.05 -10.11 -11.20
CA GLN A 88 3.79 -9.96 -12.45
C GLN A 88 5.28 -9.71 -12.16
N PRO A 89 6.20 -10.53 -12.70
CA PRO A 89 7.63 -10.28 -12.57
C PRO A 89 8.03 -8.88 -13.04
N SER A 90 7.38 -8.37 -14.08
CA SER A 90 7.62 -7.02 -14.60
C SER A 90 7.33 -5.92 -13.56
N ALA A 91 6.35 -6.11 -12.67
CA ALA A 91 6.08 -5.20 -11.56
C ALA A 91 7.26 -5.13 -10.58
N LEU A 92 7.82 -6.29 -10.21
CA LEU A 92 9.00 -6.38 -9.34
C LEU A 92 10.23 -5.73 -9.97
N TYR A 93 10.49 -6.03 -11.25
CA TYR A 93 11.59 -5.43 -12.01
C TYR A 93 11.43 -3.91 -12.16
N LEU A 94 10.20 -3.42 -12.34
CA LEU A 94 9.91 -1.99 -12.43
C LEU A 94 10.29 -1.26 -11.14
N ILE A 95 9.89 -1.81 -9.98
CA ILE A 95 10.24 -1.27 -8.66
C ILE A 95 11.78 -1.24 -8.51
N LYS A 96 12.45 -2.37 -8.74
CA LYS A 96 13.91 -2.45 -8.58
C LYS A 96 14.65 -1.51 -9.53
N ARG A 97 14.23 -1.42 -10.78
CA ARG A 97 14.87 -0.57 -11.79
C ARG A 97 14.69 0.92 -11.51
N LYS A 98 13.50 1.33 -11.04
CA LYS A 98 13.16 2.75 -10.85
C LYS A 98 13.51 3.26 -9.46
N LEU A 99 13.31 2.44 -8.44
CA LEU A 99 13.49 2.85 -7.05
C LEU A 99 14.77 2.29 -6.42
N GLY A 100 15.34 1.22 -7.03
CA GLY A 100 16.60 0.62 -6.60
C GLY A 100 16.53 0.05 -5.18
N ASP A 101 17.66 0.12 -4.48
CA ASP A 101 17.79 -0.38 -3.11
C ASP A 101 17.25 0.58 -2.04
N ARG A 102 16.68 1.70 -2.47
CA ARG A 102 15.96 2.63 -1.59
C ARG A 102 14.63 2.07 -1.09
N VAL A 103 14.11 1.03 -1.74
CA VAL A 103 12.93 0.28 -1.31
C VAL A 103 13.34 -1.09 -0.81
N ASP A 104 12.97 -1.44 0.43
CA ASP A 104 13.09 -2.81 0.94
C ASP A 104 11.93 -3.63 0.36
N LEU A 105 12.20 -4.29 -0.77
CA LEU A 105 11.23 -5.14 -1.46
C LEU A 105 11.46 -6.60 -1.10
N ARG A 106 10.45 -7.23 -0.49
CA ARG A 106 10.48 -8.63 -0.07
C ARG A 106 9.36 -9.42 -0.72
N PHE A 107 9.67 -10.67 -1.04
CA PHE A 107 8.75 -11.59 -1.66
C PHE A 107 8.50 -12.80 -0.74
N TYR A 108 7.24 -13.02 -0.37
CA TYR A 108 6.81 -14.16 0.42
C TYR A 108 6.60 -15.38 -0.47
N CYS A 109 7.28 -16.49 -0.18
CA CYS A 109 7.25 -17.70 -1.01
C CYS A 109 7.20 -19.01 -0.19
N GLU A 110 6.51 -19.04 0.93
CA GLU A 110 6.37 -20.25 1.73
C GLU A 110 5.37 -21.22 1.09
N LYS A 111 5.79 -22.46 0.87
CA LYS A 111 4.93 -23.51 0.32
C LYS A 111 3.85 -23.92 1.33
N GLY A 112 2.62 -24.11 0.83
CA GLY A 112 1.50 -24.61 1.64
C GLY A 112 0.82 -23.56 2.50
N ARG A 113 1.24 -22.30 2.45
CA ARG A 113 0.59 -21.18 3.13
C ARG A 113 0.11 -20.13 2.16
N SER A 114 -1.15 -19.71 2.33
CA SER A 114 -1.72 -18.62 1.56
C SER A 114 -1.27 -17.28 2.14
N PHE A 115 -0.76 -16.38 1.29
CA PHE A 115 -0.41 -15.03 1.65
C PHE A 115 -1.39 -14.06 0.95
N HIS A 116 -2.40 -13.59 1.70
CA HIS A 116 -3.50 -12.81 1.13
C HIS A 116 -3.81 -11.48 1.86
N PRO A 117 -2.81 -10.78 2.45
CA PRO A 117 -3.05 -9.47 3.04
C PRO A 117 -3.17 -8.38 1.98
N LYS A 118 -3.84 -7.29 2.36
CA LYS A 118 -3.85 -6.03 1.63
C LYS A 118 -3.94 -4.92 2.65
N SER A 119 -2.79 -4.39 3.04
CA SER A 119 -2.67 -3.30 3.99
C SER A 119 -1.59 -2.30 3.57
N TYR A 120 -1.86 -1.05 3.87
CA TYR A 120 -0.98 0.08 3.61
C TYR A 120 -0.86 0.87 4.89
N ILE A 121 0.35 1.00 5.43
CA ILE A 121 0.60 1.64 6.71
C ILE A 121 1.51 2.83 6.46
N PHE A 122 1.08 4.00 6.88
CA PHE A 122 1.82 5.26 6.76
C PHE A 122 2.19 5.74 8.16
N HIS A 123 3.49 5.82 8.43
CA HIS A 123 4.01 6.23 9.73
C HIS A 123 4.43 7.71 9.68
N TYR A 124 3.84 8.49 10.56
CA TYR A 124 4.19 9.89 10.82
C TYR A 124 4.88 10.00 12.16
N THR A 125 5.34 11.17 12.53
CA THR A 125 6.05 11.40 13.81
C THR A 125 5.26 10.92 15.02
N ASP A 126 3.97 11.26 15.09
CA ASP A 126 3.14 11.04 16.29
C ASP A 126 2.00 10.02 16.11
N TYR A 127 1.75 9.56 14.89
CA TYR A 127 0.64 8.63 14.60
C TYR A 127 0.93 7.80 13.34
N SER A 128 0.08 6.83 13.10
CA SER A 128 0.07 6.05 11.85
C SER A 128 -1.32 6.00 11.26
N GLU A 129 -1.40 6.01 9.94
CA GLU A 129 -2.63 5.72 9.19
C GLU A 129 -2.55 4.30 8.64
N LEU A 130 -3.65 3.55 8.74
CA LEU A 130 -3.74 2.19 8.26
C LEU A 130 -4.94 2.05 7.31
N TYR A 131 -4.68 1.54 6.12
CA TYR A 131 -5.72 1.13 5.16
C TYR A 131 -5.69 -0.38 5.04
N ILE A 132 -6.83 -1.02 5.28
CA ILE A 132 -7.03 -2.46 5.13
C ILE A 132 -8.21 -2.69 4.20
N GLY A 133 -8.10 -3.65 3.30
CA GLY A 133 -9.21 -3.96 2.40
C GLY A 133 -8.89 -5.05 1.40
N SER A 134 -9.57 -5.00 0.26
CA SER A 134 -9.44 -5.99 -0.83
C SER A 134 -8.52 -5.53 -1.96
N SER A 135 -7.98 -4.31 -1.93
CA SER A 135 -7.23 -3.73 -3.05
C SER A 135 -5.75 -4.07 -2.99
N ASN A 136 -5.24 -4.73 -4.03
CA ASN A 136 -3.81 -4.89 -4.30
C ASN A 136 -3.27 -3.72 -5.16
N ILE A 137 -1.97 -3.73 -5.40
CA ILE A 137 -1.30 -2.84 -6.36
C ILE A 137 -1.17 -3.51 -7.71
#